data_fe9da402a3ec5ac5723a25d948a41f5f
#
_entry.id   fe9da402a3ec5ac5723a25d948a41f5f
#
_cell.length_a   1.000
_cell.length_b   1.000
_cell.length_c   1.000
_cell.angle_alpha   90.00
_cell.angle_beta   90.00
_cell.angle_gamma   90.00
#
_symmetry.space_group_name_H-M   'P 1'
#
loop_
_entity.id
_entity.type
_entity.pdbx_description
1 polymer ?
#
loop_
_entity_poly.entity_id
_entity_poly.type
_entity_poly.pdbx_seq_one_letter_code
_entity_poly.pdbx_strand_id
1 'polypeptide(L)'
;MEFQELTIVIVTYKSEEKIAKCLSSIPDRIPVIVVENSTNENFKKKIENNFKNVICVLSGENYGYAVANNIGLKLVKTKYALILNPDTILEKNAIINFFASINKNQDFWLMGPGNDQMVNVDFKNNNLKEVNSLKGFAVFFNISKFNNKYFDEKFFLFFEEIDLCRRVKKSGGKIYLNKDIVIKHEGASSVSKHNVLELEKNRNWHWMWSTFYYQKKHKGFLLALIITFPKLFSALIKTLFFSLIFNNKKRDIYFYRLSGLFNSIIGKKAWYRPAID
;
A
#
# COMPACT_ATOMS: atom_id res chain seq x y z
N MET A 1 15.80 -22.61 8.53
CA MET A 1 16.88 -22.07 7.68
C MET A 1 16.38 -21.07 6.65
N GLU A 2 15.27 -21.29 5.98
CA GLU A 2 14.75 -20.39 4.92
C GLU A 2 14.28 -19.00 5.40
N PHE A 3 13.89 -18.88 6.67
CA PHE A 3 13.42 -17.60 7.24
C PHE A 3 14.48 -16.48 7.26
N GLN A 4 15.76 -16.83 7.20
CA GLN A 4 16.87 -15.85 7.12
C GLN A 4 16.97 -15.20 5.73
N GLU A 5 16.27 -15.74 4.71
CA GLU A 5 16.20 -15.16 3.37
C GLU A 5 15.08 -14.14 3.20
N LEU A 6 14.29 -13.84 4.25
CA LEU A 6 13.15 -12.93 4.23
C LEU A 6 13.35 -11.79 5.22
N THR A 7 13.10 -10.56 4.78
CA THR A 7 12.92 -9.36 5.63
C THR A 7 11.50 -8.85 5.48
N ILE A 8 10.86 -8.49 6.59
CA ILE A 8 9.53 -7.84 6.54
C ILE A 8 9.70 -6.33 6.63
N VAL A 9 8.98 -5.59 5.79
CA VAL A 9 8.93 -4.13 5.77
C VAL A 9 7.52 -3.69 6.14
N ILE A 10 7.40 -2.84 7.16
CA ILE A 10 6.12 -2.30 7.64
C ILE A 10 6.22 -0.78 7.63
N VAL A 11 5.31 -0.12 6.90
CA VAL A 11 5.18 1.34 6.96
C VAL A 11 4.09 1.68 7.98
N THR A 12 4.41 2.58 8.89
CA THR A 12 3.47 3.07 9.89
C THR A 12 3.41 4.59 9.90
N TYR A 13 2.25 5.13 10.19
CA TYR A 13 2.02 6.54 10.45
C TYR A 13 0.86 6.69 11.42
N LYS A 14 1.16 7.14 12.66
CA LYS A 14 0.14 7.29 13.72
C LYS A 14 -0.68 5.98 13.94
N SER A 15 -0.02 4.82 13.93
CA SER A 15 -0.68 3.49 14.01
C SER A 15 -0.12 2.65 15.16
N GLU A 16 0.26 3.27 16.27
CA GLU A 16 0.98 2.66 17.40
C GLU A 16 0.25 1.44 18.01
N GLU A 17 -1.09 1.51 18.09
CA GLU A 17 -1.88 0.42 18.70
C GLU A 17 -1.95 -0.83 17.82
N LYS A 18 -1.98 -0.66 16.51
CA LYS A 18 -2.15 -1.75 15.55
C LYS A 18 -0.86 -2.49 15.26
N ILE A 19 0.24 -1.76 15.11
CA ILE A 19 1.51 -2.34 14.73
C ILE A 19 2.01 -3.36 15.76
N ALA A 20 1.71 -3.19 17.04
CA ALA A 20 2.12 -4.13 18.09
C ALA A 20 1.54 -5.55 17.84
N LYS A 21 0.27 -5.65 17.46
CA LYS A 21 -0.36 -6.93 17.10
C LYS A 21 0.26 -7.54 15.85
N CYS A 22 0.51 -6.71 14.83
CA CYS A 22 1.17 -7.14 13.61
C CYS A 22 2.55 -7.75 13.93
N LEU A 23 3.38 -7.01 14.66
CA LEU A 23 4.73 -7.46 15.04
C LEU A 23 4.70 -8.73 15.89
N SER A 24 3.77 -8.86 16.85
CA SER A 24 3.61 -10.07 17.66
C SER A 24 3.21 -11.31 16.85
N SER A 25 2.69 -11.15 15.64
CA SER A 25 2.37 -12.27 14.74
C SER A 25 3.56 -12.73 13.89
N ILE A 26 4.66 -11.97 13.89
CA ILE A 26 5.87 -12.25 13.14
C ILE A 26 6.84 -13.06 13.99
N PRO A 27 7.37 -14.19 13.52
CA PRO A 27 8.40 -14.94 14.25
C PRO A 27 9.66 -14.12 14.51
N ASP A 28 10.18 -14.15 15.74
CA ASP A 28 11.34 -13.34 16.19
C ASP A 28 12.62 -13.52 15.35
N ARG A 29 12.75 -14.65 14.67
CA ARG A 29 13.88 -14.97 13.78
C ARG A 29 13.87 -14.25 12.43
N ILE A 30 12.76 -13.55 12.10
CA ILE A 30 12.62 -12.81 10.85
C ILE A 30 12.95 -11.34 11.13
N PRO A 31 13.95 -10.76 10.46
CA PRO A 31 14.25 -9.34 10.59
C PRO A 31 13.10 -8.48 10.06
N VAL A 32 12.77 -7.42 10.79
CA VAL A 32 11.70 -6.49 10.46
C VAL A 32 12.26 -5.07 10.36
N ILE A 33 11.95 -4.38 9.29
CA ILE A 33 12.22 -2.95 9.10
C ILE A 33 10.89 -2.22 9.22
N VAL A 34 10.75 -1.43 10.28
CA VAL A 34 9.60 -0.52 10.45
C VAL A 34 10.02 0.85 9.95
N VAL A 35 9.29 1.38 8.98
CA VAL A 35 9.45 2.77 8.53
C VAL A 35 8.35 3.60 9.17
N GLU A 36 8.70 4.33 10.23
CA GLU A 36 7.79 5.31 10.84
C GLU A 36 7.80 6.57 9.98
N ASN A 37 6.66 6.83 9.35
CA ASN A 37 6.52 7.88 8.34
C ASN A 37 6.34 9.28 8.96
N SER A 38 7.19 9.58 9.94
CA SER A 38 7.24 10.83 10.72
C SER A 38 8.60 11.01 11.41
N THR A 39 8.66 11.89 12.40
CA THR A 39 9.83 12.15 13.27
C THR A 39 9.65 11.60 14.70
N ASN A 40 8.77 10.62 14.93
CA ASN A 40 8.42 10.16 16.28
C ASN A 40 9.51 9.25 16.89
N GLU A 41 10.52 9.88 17.51
CA GLU A 41 11.62 9.20 18.21
C GLU A 41 11.13 8.35 19.39
N ASN A 42 10.06 8.76 20.07
CA ASN A 42 9.52 8.00 21.21
C ASN A 42 8.91 6.68 20.72
N PHE A 43 8.20 6.71 19.60
CA PHE A 43 7.69 5.50 18.97
C PHE A 43 8.84 4.56 18.56
N LYS A 44 9.89 5.09 17.91
CA LYS A 44 11.06 4.32 17.50
C LYS A 44 11.68 3.58 18.71
N LYS A 45 12.01 4.32 19.78
CA LYS A 45 12.59 3.72 21.01
C LYS A 45 11.70 2.65 21.61
N LYS A 46 10.37 2.90 21.67
CA LYS A 46 9.40 1.97 22.23
C LYS A 46 9.35 0.67 21.43
N ILE A 47 9.29 0.76 20.10
CA ILE A 47 9.13 -0.42 19.24
C ILE A 47 10.41 -1.29 19.25
N GLU A 48 11.60 -0.68 19.16
CA GLU A 48 12.89 -1.38 19.18
C GLU A 48 13.20 -2.02 20.56
N ASN A 49 12.73 -1.43 21.64
CA ASN A 49 12.85 -2.01 22.97
C ASN A 49 11.97 -3.25 23.16
N ASN A 50 10.77 -3.23 22.60
CA ASN A 50 9.78 -4.30 22.76
C ASN A 50 10.00 -5.48 21.77
N PHE A 51 10.60 -5.23 20.61
CA PHE A 51 10.78 -6.23 19.55
C PHE A 51 12.25 -6.25 19.08
N LYS A 52 13.00 -7.27 19.50
CA LYS A 52 14.45 -7.35 19.25
C LYS A 52 14.85 -7.61 17.80
N ASN A 53 13.92 -8.12 16.99
CA ASN A 53 14.10 -8.34 15.57
C ASN A 53 13.68 -7.12 14.70
N VAL A 54 13.32 -5.99 15.31
CA VAL A 54 12.86 -4.77 14.65
C VAL A 54 13.96 -3.71 14.62
N ILE A 55 14.15 -3.12 13.44
CA ILE A 55 14.87 -1.86 13.25
C ILE A 55 13.85 -0.83 12.78
N CYS A 56 13.74 0.29 13.47
CA CYS A 56 12.83 1.37 13.12
C CYS A 56 13.58 2.55 12.48
N VAL A 57 13.13 2.97 11.30
CA VAL A 57 13.69 4.08 10.54
C VAL A 57 12.66 5.21 10.50
N LEU A 58 13.06 6.40 10.90
CA LEU A 58 12.22 7.59 10.77
C LEU A 58 12.40 8.19 9.37
N SER A 59 11.31 8.46 8.67
CA SER A 59 11.37 9.08 7.34
C SER A 59 11.63 10.59 7.40
N GLY A 60 11.36 11.23 8.54
CA GLY A 60 11.46 12.68 8.71
C GLY A 60 10.14 13.43 8.51
N GLU A 61 9.30 12.99 7.57
CA GLU A 61 7.96 13.52 7.35
C GLU A 61 7.05 12.46 6.70
N ASN A 62 5.76 12.76 6.56
CA ASN A 62 4.82 11.85 5.88
C ASN A 62 4.98 11.91 4.35
N TYR A 63 5.81 11.04 3.81
CA TYR A 63 6.02 10.90 2.35
C TYR A 63 4.99 10.03 1.64
N GLY A 64 4.05 9.43 2.38
CA GLY A 64 3.05 8.49 1.83
C GLY A 64 3.57 7.06 1.70
N TYR A 65 2.70 6.19 1.18
CA TYR A 65 2.92 4.75 1.17
C TYR A 65 4.08 4.32 0.24
N ALA A 66 4.13 4.87 -0.97
CA ALA A 66 5.12 4.45 -1.98
C ALA A 66 6.56 4.77 -1.55
N VAL A 67 6.82 6.01 -1.13
CA VAL A 67 8.16 6.45 -0.71
C VAL A 67 8.59 5.72 0.55
N ALA A 68 7.71 5.60 1.55
CA ALA A 68 8.05 4.95 2.81
C ALA A 68 8.37 3.46 2.61
N ASN A 69 7.60 2.73 1.78
CA ASN A 69 7.95 1.36 1.42
C ASN A 69 9.27 1.28 0.65
N ASN A 70 9.56 2.22 -0.24
CA ASN A 70 10.83 2.26 -0.95
C ASN A 70 12.02 2.48 0.00
N ILE A 71 11.87 3.30 1.04
CA ILE A 71 12.89 3.46 2.10
C ILE A 71 13.18 2.11 2.74
N GLY A 72 12.14 1.40 3.18
CA GLY A 72 12.29 0.08 3.80
C GLY A 72 12.88 -0.96 2.84
N LEU A 73 12.35 -1.06 1.63
CA LEU A 73 12.81 -2.04 0.63
C LEU A 73 14.27 -1.84 0.19
N LYS A 74 14.76 -0.60 0.15
CA LYS A 74 16.17 -0.29 -0.14
C LYS A 74 17.13 -0.77 0.96
N LEU A 75 16.65 -0.96 2.19
CA LEU A 75 17.43 -1.46 3.32
C LEU A 75 17.44 -2.98 3.42
N VAL A 76 16.59 -3.67 2.68
CA VAL A 76 16.52 -5.13 2.64
C VAL A 76 17.80 -5.71 2.06
N LYS A 77 18.43 -6.63 2.80
CA LYS A 77 19.66 -7.35 2.39
C LYS A 77 19.39 -8.83 2.04
N THR A 78 18.19 -9.29 2.32
CA THR A 78 17.77 -10.66 2.07
C THR A 78 17.26 -10.83 0.63
N LYS A 79 17.16 -12.08 0.18
CA LYS A 79 16.70 -12.43 -1.18
C LYS A 79 15.24 -12.03 -1.41
N TYR A 80 14.43 -12.11 -0.35
CA TYR A 80 13.01 -11.80 -0.40
C TYR A 80 12.65 -10.71 0.58
N ALA A 81 11.61 -9.94 0.26
CA ALA A 81 10.98 -9.02 1.21
C ALA A 81 9.47 -9.27 1.23
N LEU A 82 8.85 -9.03 2.37
CA LEU A 82 7.40 -8.96 2.52
C LEU A 82 7.04 -7.56 3.02
N ILE A 83 6.33 -6.78 2.22
CA ILE A 83 5.68 -5.58 2.75
C ILE A 83 4.37 -5.97 3.43
N LEU A 84 4.11 -5.36 4.59
CA LEU A 84 2.88 -5.55 5.35
C LEU A 84 2.30 -4.22 5.80
N ASN A 85 0.98 -4.10 5.76
CA ASN A 85 0.32 -3.02 6.48
C ASN A 85 0.37 -3.27 8.00
N PRO A 86 0.41 -2.21 8.84
CA PRO A 86 0.51 -2.34 10.28
C PRO A 86 -0.75 -2.92 10.95
N ASP A 87 -1.86 -3.06 10.21
CA ASP A 87 -3.13 -3.64 10.64
C ASP A 87 -3.36 -5.06 10.09
N THR A 88 -2.27 -5.78 9.82
CA THR A 88 -2.29 -7.17 9.37
C THR A 88 -1.82 -8.13 10.46
N ILE A 89 -2.26 -9.37 10.38
CA ILE A 89 -1.84 -10.48 11.24
C ILE A 89 -1.45 -11.66 10.37
N LEU A 90 -0.20 -12.13 10.51
CA LEU A 90 0.28 -13.31 9.83
C LEU A 90 -0.30 -14.56 10.50
N GLU A 91 -0.94 -15.42 9.72
CA GLU A 91 -1.29 -16.75 10.19
C GLU A 91 -0.05 -17.65 10.30
N LYS A 92 -0.08 -18.59 11.24
CA LYS A 92 1.05 -19.40 11.67
C LYS A 92 1.88 -20.02 10.53
N ASN A 93 1.24 -20.42 9.43
CA ASN A 93 1.90 -21.09 8.30
C ASN A 93 2.15 -20.16 7.10
N ALA A 94 1.80 -18.88 7.16
CA ALA A 94 1.89 -17.98 6.00
C ALA A 94 3.29 -17.94 5.39
N ILE A 95 4.34 -17.82 6.21
CA ILE A 95 5.73 -17.78 5.76
C ILE A 95 6.22 -19.13 5.27
N ILE A 96 5.82 -20.22 5.93
CA ILE A 96 6.16 -21.60 5.51
C ILE A 96 5.57 -21.85 4.13
N ASN A 97 4.31 -21.50 3.91
CA ASN A 97 3.61 -21.67 2.64
C ASN A 97 4.21 -20.80 1.54
N PHE A 98 4.71 -19.61 1.87
CA PHE A 98 5.48 -18.79 0.94
C PHE A 98 6.72 -19.53 0.46
N PHE A 99 7.58 -20.02 1.38
CA PHE A 99 8.79 -20.74 0.99
C PHE A 99 8.50 -22.04 0.24
N ALA A 100 7.50 -22.79 0.63
CA ALA A 100 7.06 -23.98 -0.11
C ALA A 100 6.64 -23.68 -1.56
N SER A 101 6.10 -22.48 -1.81
CA SER A 101 5.66 -22.06 -3.14
C SER A 101 6.80 -21.62 -4.02
N ILE A 102 7.80 -20.91 -3.48
CA ILE A 102 8.92 -20.41 -4.27
C ILE A 102 9.87 -21.53 -4.68
N ASN A 103 9.98 -22.60 -3.89
CA ASN A 103 10.76 -23.80 -4.27
C ASN A 103 10.23 -24.45 -5.56
N LYS A 104 8.93 -24.29 -5.84
CA LYS A 104 8.29 -24.78 -7.07
C LYS A 104 8.24 -23.75 -8.20
N ASN A 105 8.36 -22.45 -7.89
CA ASN A 105 8.15 -21.32 -8.81
C ASN A 105 9.19 -20.22 -8.58
N GLN A 106 10.45 -20.51 -8.89
CA GLN A 106 11.59 -19.60 -8.64
C GLN A 106 11.54 -18.30 -9.48
N ASP A 107 10.74 -18.26 -10.55
CA ASP A 107 10.67 -17.10 -11.47
C ASP A 107 9.57 -16.09 -11.14
N PHE A 108 9.08 -16.06 -9.90
CA PHE A 108 8.15 -15.01 -9.50
C PHE A 108 8.88 -13.68 -9.26
N TRP A 109 8.15 -12.57 -9.51
CA TRP A 109 8.57 -11.22 -9.12
C TRP A 109 7.83 -10.76 -7.87
N LEU A 110 6.51 -10.96 -7.87
CA LEU A 110 5.62 -10.61 -6.76
C LEU A 110 4.70 -11.79 -6.43
N MET A 111 4.38 -11.93 -5.13
CA MET A 111 3.39 -12.91 -4.66
C MET A 111 2.56 -12.28 -3.54
N GLY A 112 1.25 -12.53 -3.57
CA GLY A 112 0.32 -12.09 -2.54
C GLY A 112 -0.41 -13.25 -1.88
N PRO A 113 -1.01 -13.03 -0.68
CA PRO A 113 -1.87 -14.00 -0.04
C PRO A 113 -3.17 -14.20 -0.82
N GLY A 114 -3.72 -15.40 -0.77
CA GLY A 114 -4.95 -15.76 -1.50
C GLY A 114 -6.21 -15.26 -0.84
N ASN A 115 -6.17 -15.01 0.46
CA ASN A 115 -7.32 -14.48 1.20
C ASN A 115 -7.41 -12.95 1.01
N ASP A 116 -8.59 -12.42 0.99
CA ASP A 116 -8.94 -10.98 0.90
C ASP A 116 -8.37 -10.21 -0.31
N GLN A 117 -7.72 -10.92 -1.26
CA GLN A 117 -7.14 -10.27 -2.45
C GLN A 117 -8.18 -10.05 -3.54
N MET A 118 -9.01 -11.05 -3.82
CA MET A 118 -10.09 -10.98 -4.81
C MET A 118 -11.24 -11.89 -4.42
N VAL A 119 -12.44 -11.37 -4.42
CA VAL A 119 -13.67 -12.07 -4.05
C VAL A 119 -14.00 -13.27 -4.94
N ASN A 120 -13.37 -13.44 -6.11
CA ASN A 120 -13.69 -14.50 -7.08
C ASN A 120 -12.47 -15.04 -7.84
N VAL A 121 -11.33 -15.24 -7.18
CA VAL A 121 -10.23 -15.94 -7.85
C VAL A 121 -10.47 -17.45 -7.79
N ASP A 122 -10.85 -18.05 -8.89
CA ASP A 122 -10.93 -19.49 -9.03
C ASP A 122 -9.53 -20.09 -9.13
N PHE A 123 -9.09 -20.74 -8.06
CA PHE A 123 -7.81 -21.45 -8.00
C PHE A 123 -7.87 -22.83 -8.66
N LYS A 124 -9.07 -23.32 -9.04
CA LYS A 124 -9.29 -24.72 -9.53
C LYS A 124 -8.60 -25.71 -8.59
N ASN A 125 -7.76 -26.58 -9.13
CA ASN A 125 -7.00 -27.57 -8.37
C ASN A 125 -5.56 -27.13 -8.04
N ASN A 126 -5.23 -25.84 -8.21
CA ASN A 126 -3.89 -25.32 -7.97
C ASN A 126 -3.89 -24.28 -6.87
N ASN A 127 -2.96 -24.36 -5.91
CA ASN A 127 -2.87 -23.40 -4.80
C ASN A 127 -2.20 -22.08 -5.21
N LEU A 128 -1.61 -22.01 -6.41
CA LEU A 128 -0.93 -20.85 -6.96
C LEU A 128 -1.61 -20.41 -8.26
N LYS A 129 -1.95 -19.14 -8.37
CA LYS A 129 -2.57 -18.56 -9.57
C LYS A 129 -1.84 -17.32 -10.04
N GLU A 130 -1.48 -17.27 -11.31
CA GLU A 130 -0.94 -16.09 -11.94
C GLU A 130 -2.04 -15.01 -12.09
N VAL A 131 -1.73 -13.77 -11.69
CA VAL A 131 -2.66 -12.63 -11.68
C VAL A 131 -2.01 -11.38 -12.29
N ASN A 132 -2.84 -10.37 -12.57
CA ASN A 132 -2.35 -9.11 -13.13
C ASN A 132 -2.08 -8.03 -12.07
N SER A 133 -2.63 -8.17 -10.87
CA SER A 133 -2.47 -7.20 -9.79
C SER A 133 -2.61 -7.88 -8.43
N LEU A 134 -2.04 -7.23 -7.41
CA LEU A 134 -2.14 -7.57 -5.99
C LEU A 134 -2.71 -6.38 -5.24
N LYS A 135 -3.29 -6.61 -4.07
CA LYS A 135 -3.58 -5.55 -3.10
C LYS A 135 -2.32 -5.22 -2.29
N GLY A 136 -2.14 -3.94 -1.97
CA GLY A 136 -0.91 -3.45 -1.33
C GLY A 136 -0.73 -3.84 0.14
N PHE A 137 -1.73 -4.43 0.82
CA PHE A 137 -1.63 -4.70 2.26
C PHE A 137 -0.60 -5.78 2.64
N ALA A 138 -0.29 -6.69 1.70
CA ALA A 138 0.71 -7.75 1.88
C ALA A 138 1.24 -8.21 0.50
N VAL A 139 2.52 -7.94 0.23
CA VAL A 139 3.15 -8.33 -1.03
C VAL A 139 4.56 -8.84 -0.77
N PHE A 140 4.83 -10.07 -1.18
CA PHE A 140 6.17 -10.63 -1.23
C PHE A 140 6.89 -10.21 -2.51
N PHE A 141 8.14 -9.82 -2.37
CA PHE A 141 9.05 -9.41 -3.44
C PHE A 141 10.20 -10.40 -3.60
N ASN A 142 10.52 -10.77 -4.83
CA ASN A 142 11.82 -11.31 -5.19
C ASN A 142 12.75 -10.13 -5.48
N ILE A 143 13.54 -9.71 -4.50
CA ILE A 143 14.32 -8.46 -4.53
C ILE A 143 15.27 -8.40 -5.72
N SER A 144 15.88 -9.52 -6.11
CA SER A 144 16.84 -9.59 -7.22
C SER A 144 16.24 -9.17 -8.58
N LYS A 145 14.91 -9.17 -8.72
CA LYS A 145 14.22 -8.82 -9.96
C LYS A 145 14.02 -7.31 -10.17
N PHE A 146 14.31 -6.48 -9.17
CA PHE A 146 13.85 -5.07 -9.17
C PHE A 146 14.92 -4.01 -9.41
N ASN A 147 16.21 -4.30 -9.34
CA ASN A 147 17.29 -3.31 -9.48
C ASN A 147 17.04 -2.02 -8.66
N ASN A 148 16.56 -2.16 -7.43
CA ASN A 148 16.18 -1.07 -6.51
C ASN A 148 15.10 -0.10 -7.03
N LYS A 149 14.29 -0.51 -8.02
CA LYS A 149 13.18 0.28 -8.58
C LYS A 149 11.84 -0.36 -8.23
N TYR A 150 11.30 -0.04 -7.07
CA TYR A 150 10.06 -0.63 -6.57
C TYR A 150 8.84 0.22 -6.93
N PHE A 151 8.32 1.01 -6.00
CA PHE A 151 7.16 1.87 -6.22
C PHE A 151 7.53 3.17 -6.94
N ASP A 152 6.60 3.73 -7.71
CA ASP A 152 6.73 5.09 -8.25
C ASP A 152 6.44 6.11 -7.14
N GLU A 153 7.45 6.85 -6.74
CA GLU A 153 7.42 7.80 -5.62
C GLU A 153 6.52 9.04 -5.85
N LYS A 154 5.97 9.20 -7.06
CA LYS A 154 4.97 10.25 -7.31
C LYS A 154 3.61 9.92 -6.72
N PHE A 155 3.28 8.64 -6.53
CA PHE A 155 2.10 8.24 -5.78
C PHE A 155 2.33 8.45 -4.29
N PHE A 156 1.46 9.23 -3.66
CA PHE A 156 1.46 9.33 -2.20
C PHE A 156 0.63 8.22 -1.57
N LEU A 157 -0.56 7.96 -2.14
CA LEU A 157 -1.50 6.94 -1.70
C LEU A 157 -2.39 6.51 -2.86
N PHE A 158 -2.68 5.21 -2.96
CA PHE A 158 -3.47 4.53 -3.99
C PHE A 158 -2.81 4.46 -5.37
N PHE A 159 -3.03 3.36 -6.06
CA PHE A 159 -2.53 2.97 -7.38
C PHE A 159 -1.04 2.63 -7.44
N GLU A 160 -0.26 2.85 -6.40
CA GLU A 160 1.16 2.50 -6.37
C GLU A 160 1.40 1.00 -6.59
N GLU A 161 0.59 0.14 -5.97
CA GLU A 161 0.66 -1.31 -6.13
C GLU A 161 0.15 -1.76 -7.50
N ILE A 162 -0.88 -1.11 -8.04
CA ILE A 162 -1.41 -1.38 -9.38
C ILE A 162 -0.40 -0.98 -10.45
N ASP A 163 0.25 0.17 -10.26
CA ASP A 163 1.34 0.63 -11.14
C ASP A 163 2.53 -0.34 -11.11
N LEU A 164 2.93 -0.76 -9.92
CA LEU A 164 4.01 -1.73 -9.74
C LEU A 164 3.69 -3.03 -10.48
N CYS A 165 2.53 -3.62 -10.23
CA CYS A 165 2.10 -4.86 -10.89
C CYS A 165 2.09 -4.71 -12.41
N ARG A 166 1.58 -3.59 -12.92
CA ARG A 166 1.55 -3.32 -14.36
C ARG A 166 2.95 -3.21 -14.96
N ARG A 167 3.90 -2.56 -14.27
CA ARG A 167 5.30 -2.48 -14.72
C ARG A 167 5.95 -3.86 -14.72
N VAL A 168 5.74 -4.65 -13.68
CA VAL A 168 6.23 -6.04 -13.61
C VAL A 168 5.71 -6.86 -14.79
N LYS A 169 4.39 -6.83 -15.06
CA LYS A 169 3.81 -7.55 -16.20
C LYS A 169 4.36 -7.08 -17.55
N LYS A 170 4.56 -5.78 -17.74
CA LYS A 170 5.15 -5.23 -18.96
C LYS A 170 6.60 -5.68 -19.16
N SER A 171 7.33 -5.96 -18.10
CA SER A 171 8.70 -6.49 -18.14
C SER A 171 8.75 -8.02 -18.26
N GLY A 172 7.62 -8.70 -18.50
CA GLY A 172 7.53 -10.15 -18.57
C GLY A 172 7.57 -10.85 -17.21
N GLY A 173 7.52 -10.11 -16.11
CA GLY A 173 7.55 -10.66 -14.76
C GLY A 173 6.25 -11.35 -14.37
N LYS A 174 6.36 -12.36 -13.53
CA LYS A 174 5.23 -13.17 -13.05
C LYS A 174 4.77 -12.71 -11.68
N ILE A 175 3.46 -12.59 -11.52
CA ILE A 175 2.78 -12.19 -10.29
C ILE A 175 1.82 -13.30 -9.90
N TYR A 176 1.91 -13.77 -8.66
CA TYR A 176 1.09 -14.86 -8.18
C TYR A 176 0.27 -14.50 -6.94
N LEU A 177 -0.93 -15.08 -6.84
CA LEU A 177 -1.66 -15.28 -5.59
C LEU A 177 -1.42 -16.71 -5.12
N ASN A 178 -1.22 -16.89 -3.81
CA ASN A 178 -1.13 -18.19 -3.19
C ASN A 178 -2.26 -18.37 -2.17
N LYS A 179 -3.13 -19.36 -2.44
CA LYS A 179 -4.29 -19.70 -1.60
C LYS A 179 -3.90 -20.08 -0.17
N ASP A 180 -2.74 -20.75 0.01
CA ASP A 180 -2.28 -21.25 1.29
C ASP A 180 -1.60 -20.17 2.16
N ILE A 181 -1.25 -19.03 1.56
CA ILE A 181 -0.76 -17.87 2.31
C ILE A 181 -1.97 -17.10 2.83
N VAL A 182 -2.16 -17.11 4.15
CA VAL A 182 -3.25 -16.41 4.82
C VAL A 182 -2.69 -15.30 5.68
N ILE A 183 -3.08 -14.05 5.39
CA ILE A 183 -2.73 -12.86 6.15
C ILE A 183 -4.01 -12.09 6.42
N LYS A 184 -4.44 -12.05 7.70
CA LYS A 184 -5.63 -11.31 8.07
C LYS A 184 -5.38 -9.81 8.00
N HIS A 185 -6.34 -9.06 7.50
CA HIS A 185 -6.31 -7.60 7.41
C HIS A 185 -7.50 -7.03 8.16
N GLU A 186 -7.26 -6.44 9.34
CA GLU A 186 -8.33 -5.95 10.21
C GLU A 186 -9.05 -4.71 9.66
N GLY A 187 -8.43 -4.02 8.69
CA GLY A 187 -9.01 -2.84 8.04
C GLY A 187 -9.08 -1.59 8.91
N ALA A 188 -9.53 -0.48 8.32
CA ALA A 188 -9.46 0.87 8.88
C ALA A 188 -10.49 1.18 9.98
N SER A 189 -10.72 0.33 10.95
CA SER A 189 -11.75 0.53 11.99
C SER A 189 -11.32 1.32 13.23
N SER A 190 -10.08 1.80 13.32
CA SER A 190 -9.54 2.42 14.55
C SER A 190 -8.97 3.82 14.34
N VAL A 191 -9.81 4.74 13.89
CA VAL A 191 -9.48 6.16 13.94
C VAL A 191 -10.44 6.85 14.91
N SER A 192 -9.90 7.74 15.76
CA SER A 192 -10.73 8.58 16.62
C SER A 192 -11.81 9.27 15.79
N LYS A 193 -13.04 9.35 16.29
CA LYS A 193 -14.17 9.96 15.57
C LYS A 193 -13.87 11.38 15.07
N HIS A 194 -12.97 12.09 15.73
CA HIS A 194 -12.57 13.46 15.38
C HIS A 194 -11.81 13.54 14.04
N ASN A 195 -11.01 12.55 13.69
CA ASN A 195 -10.15 12.57 12.50
C ASN A 195 -10.75 11.85 11.28
N VAL A 196 -11.93 11.23 11.42
CA VAL A 196 -12.57 10.46 10.34
C VAL A 196 -12.79 11.31 9.09
N LEU A 197 -13.30 12.54 9.24
CA LEU A 197 -13.58 13.42 8.10
C LEU A 197 -12.30 13.85 7.38
N GLU A 198 -11.24 14.20 8.12
CA GLU A 198 -9.95 14.58 7.53
C GLU A 198 -9.30 13.41 6.78
N LEU A 199 -9.41 12.21 7.32
CA LEU A 199 -8.96 11.00 6.63
C LEU A 199 -9.79 10.70 5.38
N GLU A 200 -11.12 10.90 5.41
CA GLU A 200 -11.98 10.77 4.24
C GLU A 200 -11.62 11.80 3.16
N LYS A 201 -11.36 13.06 3.53
CA LYS A 201 -10.89 14.11 2.62
C LYS A 201 -9.56 13.70 1.98
N ASN A 202 -8.60 13.28 2.79
CA ASN A 202 -7.28 12.84 2.34
C ASN A 202 -7.38 11.66 1.35
N ARG A 203 -8.13 10.62 1.70
CA ARG A 203 -8.35 9.45 0.84
C ARG A 203 -9.00 9.83 -0.48
N ASN A 204 -10.03 10.68 -0.46
CA ASN A 204 -10.75 11.10 -1.65
C ASN A 204 -9.89 11.98 -2.57
N TRP A 205 -9.08 12.88 -2.00
CA TRP A 205 -8.16 13.72 -2.75
C TRP A 205 -7.10 12.87 -3.47
N HIS A 206 -6.41 11.99 -2.73
CA HIS A 206 -5.36 11.14 -3.31
C HIS A 206 -5.90 10.10 -4.27
N TRP A 207 -7.06 9.51 -4.00
CA TRP A 207 -7.71 8.59 -4.94
C TRP A 207 -7.93 9.23 -6.31
N MET A 208 -8.43 10.44 -6.35
CA MET A 208 -8.72 11.15 -7.59
C MET A 208 -7.45 11.65 -8.28
N TRP A 209 -6.47 12.14 -7.50
CA TRP A 209 -5.16 12.54 -8.02
C TRP A 209 -4.46 11.34 -8.66
N SER A 210 -4.36 10.25 -7.95
CA SER A 210 -3.69 9.03 -8.41
C SER A 210 -4.41 8.36 -9.58
N THR A 211 -5.76 8.44 -9.64
CA THR A 211 -6.54 7.96 -10.79
C THR A 211 -6.07 8.63 -12.09
N PHE A 212 -5.97 9.96 -12.13
CA PHE A 212 -5.54 10.65 -13.36
C PHE A 212 -4.06 10.38 -13.64
N TYR A 213 -3.20 10.48 -12.64
CA TYR A 213 -1.77 10.25 -12.81
C TYR A 213 -1.48 8.86 -13.37
N TYR A 214 -2.13 7.81 -12.86
CA TYR A 214 -2.02 6.45 -13.36
C TYR A 214 -2.45 6.33 -14.83
N GLN A 215 -3.61 6.90 -15.20
CA GLN A 215 -4.08 6.87 -16.59
C GLN A 215 -3.14 7.64 -17.52
N LYS A 216 -2.69 8.83 -17.10
CA LYS A 216 -1.73 9.64 -17.85
C LYS A 216 -0.40 8.90 -18.06
N LYS A 217 0.14 8.26 -17.03
CA LYS A 217 1.39 7.50 -17.10
C LYS A 217 1.32 6.34 -18.08
N HIS A 218 0.20 5.65 -18.14
CA HIS A 218 0.08 4.42 -18.90
C HIS A 218 -0.64 4.54 -20.24
N LYS A 219 -1.44 5.58 -20.46
CA LYS A 219 -2.25 5.77 -21.68
C LYS A 219 -2.05 7.13 -22.35
N GLY A 220 -1.26 8.02 -21.74
CA GLY A 220 -1.07 9.38 -22.21
C GLY A 220 -2.14 10.36 -21.72
N PHE A 221 -1.85 11.65 -21.92
CA PHE A 221 -2.62 12.74 -21.32
C PHE A 221 -4.06 12.81 -21.84
N LEU A 222 -4.26 12.75 -23.16
CA LEU A 222 -5.60 12.89 -23.78
C LEU A 222 -6.55 11.77 -23.37
N LEU A 223 -6.08 10.51 -23.40
CA LEU A 223 -6.90 9.38 -22.95
C LEU A 223 -7.18 9.44 -21.45
N ALA A 224 -6.23 9.92 -20.66
CA ALA A 224 -6.45 10.13 -19.22
C ALA A 224 -7.56 11.17 -18.98
N LEU A 225 -7.59 12.27 -19.73
CA LEU A 225 -8.66 13.28 -19.66
C LEU A 225 -10.01 12.65 -20.00
N ILE A 226 -10.12 11.96 -21.12
CA ILE A 226 -11.38 11.33 -21.55
C ILE A 226 -11.89 10.34 -20.49
N ILE A 227 -11.02 9.47 -19.96
CA ILE A 227 -11.40 8.46 -18.97
C ILE A 227 -11.82 9.09 -17.64
N THR A 228 -11.21 10.20 -17.24
CA THR A 228 -11.46 10.82 -15.93
C THR A 228 -12.46 11.97 -15.97
N PHE A 229 -12.81 12.47 -17.14
CA PHE A 229 -13.79 13.56 -17.33
C PHE A 229 -15.14 13.29 -16.63
N PRO A 230 -15.77 12.10 -16.76
CA PRO A 230 -17.03 11.82 -16.05
C PRO A 230 -16.89 11.93 -14.53
N LYS A 231 -15.71 11.55 -13.98
CA LYS A 231 -15.43 11.66 -12.54
C LYS A 231 -15.27 13.12 -12.12
N LEU A 232 -14.60 13.94 -12.95
CA LEU A 232 -14.43 15.38 -12.73
C LEU A 232 -15.79 16.07 -12.69
N PHE A 233 -16.60 15.84 -13.73
CA PHE A 233 -17.93 16.42 -13.88
C PHE A 233 -18.88 16.01 -12.75
N SER A 234 -18.91 14.72 -12.40
CA SER A 234 -19.68 14.22 -11.26
C SER A 234 -19.24 14.85 -9.92
N ALA A 235 -17.93 15.02 -9.72
CA ALA A 235 -17.43 15.67 -8.50
C ALA A 235 -17.86 17.16 -8.42
N LEU A 236 -17.79 17.87 -9.55
CA LEU A 236 -18.23 19.27 -9.65
C LEU A 236 -19.72 19.41 -9.33
N ILE A 237 -20.59 18.65 -10.04
CA ILE A 237 -22.05 18.72 -9.83
C ILE A 237 -22.40 18.38 -8.36
N LYS A 238 -21.79 17.33 -7.82
CA LYS A 238 -22.08 16.94 -6.43
C LYS A 238 -21.57 17.97 -5.42
N THR A 239 -20.46 18.63 -5.68
CA THR A 239 -19.99 19.73 -4.83
C THR A 239 -21.02 20.86 -4.82
N LEU A 240 -21.52 21.30 -5.99
CA LEU A 240 -22.53 22.34 -6.09
C LEU A 240 -23.86 21.92 -5.44
N PHE A 241 -24.34 20.72 -5.75
CA PHE A 241 -25.59 20.18 -5.17
C PHE A 241 -25.56 20.13 -3.64
N PHE A 242 -24.48 19.57 -3.06
CA PHE A 242 -24.36 19.50 -1.60
C PHE A 242 -24.09 20.86 -0.94
N SER A 243 -23.59 21.86 -1.68
CA SER A 243 -23.54 23.25 -1.23
C SER A 243 -24.94 23.85 -1.11
N LEU A 244 -25.80 23.63 -2.10
CA LEU A 244 -27.16 24.14 -2.14
C LEU A 244 -28.06 23.57 -1.01
N ILE A 245 -27.86 22.30 -0.66
CA ILE A 245 -28.63 21.65 0.42
C ILE A 245 -27.92 21.70 1.78
N PHE A 246 -26.88 22.54 1.92
CA PHE A 246 -26.11 22.77 3.15
C PHE A 246 -25.53 21.50 3.79
N ASN A 247 -25.26 20.43 3.01
CA ASN A 247 -24.61 19.23 3.50
C ASN A 247 -23.08 19.37 3.42
N ASN A 248 -22.51 20.05 4.41
CA ASN A 248 -21.09 20.39 4.44
C ASN A 248 -20.17 19.18 4.36
N LYS A 249 -20.50 18.07 5.06
CA LYS A 249 -19.66 16.84 5.03
C LYS A 249 -19.54 16.28 3.62
N LYS A 250 -20.66 16.09 2.91
CA LYS A 250 -20.64 15.55 1.54
C LYS A 250 -20.05 16.56 0.55
N ARG A 251 -20.37 17.85 0.69
CA ARG A 251 -19.75 18.92 -0.12
C ARG A 251 -18.24 18.83 -0.05
N ASP A 252 -17.65 18.76 1.14
CA ASP A 252 -16.21 18.73 1.34
C ASP A 252 -15.60 17.48 0.69
N ILE A 253 -16.17 16.31 0.89
CA ILE A 253 -15.68 15.07 0.24
C ILE A 253 -15.60 15.24 -1.28
N TYR A 254 -16.66 15.76 -1.91
CA TYR A 254 -16.67 15.93 -3.38
C TYR A 254 -15.79 17.08 -3.84
N PHE A 255 -15.66 18.16 -3.08
CA PHE A 255 -14.69 19.22 -3.34
C PHE A 255 -13.25 18.69 -3.31
N TYR A 256 -12.89 17.86 -2.33
CA TYR A 256 -11.55 17.27 -2.28
C TYR A 256 -11.32 16.27 -3.42
N ARG A 257 -12.34 15.55 -3.87
CA ARG A 257 -12.28 14.75 -5.12
C ARG A 257 -12.02 15.61 -6.34
N LEU A 258 -12.76 16.71 -6.49
CA LEU A 258 -12.57 17.66 -7.58
C LEU A 258 -11.16 18.25 -7.55
N SER A 259 -10.74 18.76 -6.39
CA SER A 259 -9.41 19.35 -6.18
C SER A 259 -8.28 18.34 -6.51
N GLY A 260 -8.35 17.12 -6.00
CA GLY A 260 -7.34 16.10 -6.27
C GLY A 260 -7.17 15.83 -7.77
N LEU A 261 -8.28 15.60 -8.48
CA LEU A 261 -8.25 15.35 -9.93
C LEU A 261 -7.73 16.56 -10.70
N PHE A 262 -8.21 17.76 -10.40
CA PHE A 262 -7.79 19.00 -11.05
C PHE A 262 -6.28 19.25 -10.86
N ASN A 263 -5.76 19.10 -9.62
CA ASN A 263 -4.33 19.27 -9.35
C ASN A 263 -3.47 18.26 -10.14
N SER A 264 -3.95 17.03 -10.31
CA SER A 264 -3.24 16.02 -11.13
C SER A 264 -3.25 16.37 -12.63
N ILE A 265 -4.36 16.91 -13.15
CA ILE A 265 -4.50 17.35 -14.55
C ILE A 265 -3.49 18.47 -14.86
N ILE A 266 -3.39 19.48 -14.00
CA ILE A 266 -2.45 20.60 -14.17
C ILE A 266 -1.01 20.26 -13.78
N GLY A 267 -0.72 18.98 -13.45
CA GLY A 267 0.63 18.48 -13.20
C GLY A 267 1.22 18.80 -11.83
N LYS A 268 0.42 19.27 -10.88
CA LYS A 268 0.90 19.47 -9.50
C LYS A 268 1.18 18.13 -8.82
N LYS A 269 2.19 18.10 -7.93
CA LYS A 269 2.50 16.93 -7.10
C LYS A 269 1.33 16.55 -6.18
N ALA A 270 1.33 15.35 -5.67
CA ALA A 270 0.38 14.88 -4.64
C ALA A 270 0.72 15.53 -3.28
N TRP A 271 0.29 16.77 -3.10
CA TRP A 271 0.72 17.64 -1.99
C TRP A 271 -0.21 17.64 -0.78
N TYR A 272 -1.47 17.25 -0.94
CA TYR A 272 -2.44 17.35 0.16
C TYR A 272 -2.02 16.47 1.35
N ARG A 273 -2.03 17.05 2.52
CA ARG A 273 -1.81 16.37 3.80
C ARG A 273 -2.94 16.76 4.75
N PRO A 274 -3.59 15.78 5.40
CA PRO A 274 -4.62 16.11 6.38
C PRO A 274 -3.99 16.69 7.64
N ALA A 275 -4.67 17.64 8.25
CA ALA A 275 -4.38 18.08 9.61
C ALA A 275 -4.92 17.00 10.55
N ILE A 276 -4.07 16.08 10.97
CA ILE A 276 -4.37 15.04 11.96
C ILE A 276 -3.43 15.28 13.13
N ASP A 277 -3.99 15.54 14.31
CA ASP A 277 -3.27 15.70 15.57
C ASP A 277 -2.84 14.34 16.16
#